data_caf5097a03f36dd2f7f8f86267e0a2c4
#
_entry.id   caf5097a03f36dd2f7f8f86267e0a2c4
#
_cell.length_a   1.000
_cell.length_b   1.000
_cell.length_c   1.000
_cell.angle_alpha   90.00
_cell.angle_beta   90.00
_cell.angle_gamma   90.00
#
_symmetry.space_group_name_H-M   'P 1'
#
loop_
_entity.id
_entity.type
_entity.pdbx_description
1 polymer ?
#
loop_
_entity_poly.entity_id
_entity_poly.type
_entity_poly.pdbx_seq_one_letter_code
_entity_poly.pdbx_strand_id
1 'polypeptide(L)'
;MHPPIRLVAIDMDGTLLPNTLPPNGVQQMSRRNAQALRAAQQAGITVAIATGRRMAYTIPLLEALELRADTPLITSNGAVIRTLDGQLIDRCHMEARVARGVCGLLRPFGAVVFTFDRPGRAELVLEDLEQAHGRIALWVESNRKSIEVVKPLELALKDGEDPIQGMVTGYVSRMKEAEQALKASEWGSSCACVRTEYPARDVSILDLLPLGVSKGWALKDLAGRLGVSRGETMAIGDNWNDVDMLEWAGQAVVMGNAARELRTMAKTLGWKQAPSNDEDGVAVVLESAVKRLNAGRA
;
A
#
# COMPACT_ATOMS: atom_id res chain seq x y z
N MET A 1 20.64 -0.84 22.70
CA MET A 1 20.17 -2.00 21.90
C MET A 1 18.71 -1.79 21.58
N HIS A 2 18.28 -2.03 20.34
CA HIS A 2 16.85 -2.01 20.03
C HIS A 2 16.17 -3.26 20.62
N PRO A 3 14.92 -3.15 21.09
CA PRO A 3 14.15 -4.31 21.53
C PRO A 3 13.97 -5.32 20.39
N PRO A 4 13.69 -6.59 20.69
CA PRO A 4 13.42 -7.59 19.67
C PRO A 4 12.18 -7.22 18.86
N ILE A 5 12.21 -7.48 17.55
CA ILE A 5 11.07 -7.21 16.68
C ILE A 5 9.97 -8.24 16.94
N ARG A 6 8.74 -7.74 17.12
CA ARG A 6 7.51 -8.51 17.30
C ARG A 6 6.50 -8.31 16.18
N LEU A 7 6.58 -7.17 15.46
CA LEU A 7 5.75 -6.85 14.31
C LEU A 7 6.62 -6.32 13.18
N VAL A 8 6.41 -6.81 11.98
CA VAL A 8 7.00 -6.27 10.76
C VAL A 8 5.92 -5.97 9.75
N ALA A 9 5.85 -4.73 9.27
CA ALA A 9 5.01 -4.33 8.14
C ALA A 9 5.88 -4.25 6.88
N ILE A 10 5.42 -4.89 5.81
CA ILE A 10 6.19 -5.04 4.58
C ILE A 10 5.33 -4.61 3.40
N ASP A 11 5.83 -3.65 2.63
CA ASP A 11 5.20 -3.28 1.37
C ASP A 11 5.30 -4.41 0.34
N MET A 12 4.48 -4.33 -0.69
CA MET A 12 4.33 -5.39 -1.68
C MET A 12 5.03 -5.06 -3.00
N ASP A 13 4.66 -3.96 -3.64
CA ASP A 13 5.12 -3.61 -4.98
C ASP A 13 6.48 -2.92 -4.96
N GLY A 14 7.52 -3.56 -5.49
CA GLY A 14 8.90 -3.05 -5.41
C GLY A 14 9.59 -3.40 -4.10
N THR A 15 8.90 -4.11 -3.20
CA THR A 15 9.46 -4.60 -1.93
C THR A 15 9.46 -6.13 -1.89
N LEU A 16 8.31 -6.79 -1.83
CA LEU A 16 8.17 -8.24 -1.92
C LEU A 16 8.09 -8.74 -3.37
N LEU A 17 7.49 -7.94 -4.24
CA LEU A 17 7.29 -8.25 -5.64
C LEU A 17 8.24 -7.44 -6.52
N PRO A 18 8.66 -7.97 -7.68
CA PRO A 18 9.45 -7.21 -8.64
C PRO A 18 8.64 -6.05 -9.23
N ASN A 19 9.32 -4.94 -9.53
CA ASN A 19 8.71 -3.78 -10.19
C ASN A 19 8.38 -4.03 -11.66
N THR A 20 8.99 -5.05 -12.27
CA THR A 20 8.77 -5.44 -13.66
C THR A 20 7.92 -6.69 -13.74
N LEU A 21 6.95 -6.69 -14.65
CA LEU A 21 6.21 -7.91 -14.97
C LEU A 21 7.15 -8.89 -15.67
N PRO A 22 7.24 -10.15 -15.23
CA PRO A 22 7.98 -11.17 -15.94
C PRO A 22 7.31 -11.46 -17.30
N PRO A 23 8.02 -12.10 -18.25
CA PRO A 23 7.49 -12.37 -19.60
C PRO A 23 6.16 -13.14 -19.63
N ASN A 24 5.87 -13.95 -18.60
CA ASN A 24 4.62 -14.68 -18.43
C ASN A 24 3.48 -13.80 -17.86
N GLY A 25 3.72 -12.52 -17.58
CA GLY A 25 2.74 -11.58 -17.05
C GLY A 25 2.30 -11.80 -15.61
N VAL A 26 2.84 -12.81 -14.91
CA VAL A 26 2.44 -13.16 -13.54
C VAL A 26 3.53 -12.72 -12.56
N GLN A 27 3.26 -11.69 -11.77
CA GLN A 27 4.16 -11.30 -10.67
C GLN A 27 4.19 -12.43 -9.63
N GLN A 28 5.39 -12.83 -9.25
CA GLN A 28 5.61 -13.83 -8.21
C GLN A 28 6.68 -13.34 -7.24
N MET A 29 6.46 -13.62 -5.98
CA MET A 29 7.46 -13.44 -4.95
C MET A 29 8.56 -14.49 -5.08
N SER A 30 9.79 -14.14 -4.75
CA SER A 30 10.89 -15.10 -4.74
C SER A 30 10.67 -16.19 -3.68
N ARG A 31 11.18 -17.39 -3.93
CA ARG A 31 11.12 -18.50 -2.96
C ARG A 31 11.79 -18.13 -1.64
N ARG A 32 12.89 -17.37 -1.68
CA ARG A 32 13.63 -16.95 -0.48
C ARG A 32 12.82 -15.97 0.35
N ASN A 33 12.19 -14.97 -0.26
CA ASN A 33 11.30 -14.05 0.44
C ASN A 33 10.12 -14.81 1.09
N ALA A 34 9.48 -15.75 0.37
CA ALA A 34 8.40 -16.58 0.92
C ALA A 34 8.86 -17.42 2.12
N GLN A 35 10.03 -18.05 2.05
CA GLN A 35 10.62 -18.81 3.16
C GLN A 35 10.93 -17.92 4.37
N ALA A 36 11.49 -16.71 4.14
CA ALA A 36 11.81 -15.78 5.19
C ALA A 36 10.58 -15.25 5.93
N LEU A 37 9.46 -14.99 5.21
CA LEU A 37 8.17 -14.62 5.81
C LEU A 37 7.66 -15.72 6.75
N ARG A 38 7.64 -16.97 6.29
CA ARG A 38 7.23 -18.11 7.12
C ARG A 38 8.14 -18.30 8.34
N ALA A 39 9.45 -18.22 8.15
CA ALA A 39 10.41 -18.32 9.24
C ALA A 39 10.23 -17.23 10.30
N ALA A 40 9.93 -15.99 9.88
CA ALA A 40 9.60 -14.91 10.79
C ALA A 40 8.33 -15.23 11.60
N GLN A 41 7.26 -15.69 10.96
CA GLN A 41 6.04 -16.10 11.66
C GLN A 41 6.28 -17.29 12.63
N GLN A 42 7.07 -18.28 12.22
CA GLN A 42 7.44 -19.41 13.09
C GLN A 42 8.26 -18.98 14.31
N ALA A 43 9.11 -17.96 14.16
CA ALA A 43 9.86 -17.35 15.24
C ALA A 43 8.98 -16.51 16.20
N GLY A 44 7.70 -16.29 15.88
CA GLY A 44 6.76 -15.51 16.68
C GLY A 44 6.72 -14.02 16.33
N ILE A 45 7.26 -13.62 15.16
CA ILE A 45 7.11 -12.26 14.64
C ILE A 45 5.79 -12.19 13.87
N THR A 46 4.91 -11.24 14.20
CA THR A 46 3.75 -10.94 13.39
C THR A 46 4.21 -10.27 12.09
N VAL A 47 3.89 -10.89 10.96
CA VAL A 47 4.13 -10.32 9.63
C VAL A 47 2.85 -9.68 9.14
N ALA A 48 2.87 -8.40 8.82
CA ALA A 48 1.78 -7.67 8.19
C ALA A 48 2.18 -7.25 6.78
N ILE A 49 1.30 -7.44 5.80
CA ILE A 49 1.51 -6.95 4.44
C ILE A 49 0.80 -5.60 4.30
N ALA A 50 1.52 -4.56 3.86
CA ALA A 50 1.00 -3.20 3.73
C ALA A 50 1.08 -2.73 2.27
N THR A 51 -0.06 -2.56 1.60
CA THR A 51 -0.10 -2.28 0.16
C THR A 51 -1.15 -1.23 -0.22
N GLY A 52 -0.91 -0.52 -1.32
CA GLY A 52 -1.93 0.31 -1.97
C GLY A 52 -3.01 -0.50 -2.69
N ARG A 53 -2.78 -1.80 -2.90
CA ARG A 53 -3.73 -2.69 -3.57
C ARG A 53 -4.94 -2.95 -2.67
N ARG A 54 -6.10 -3.18 -3.30
CA ARG A 54 -7.30 -3.71 -2.61
C ARG A 54 -7.15 -5.20 -2.30
N MET A 55 -7.94 -5.69 -1.35
CA MET A 55 -7.85 -7.08 -0.86
C MET A 55 -8.00 -8.13 -1.96
N ALA A 56 -9.02 -8.01 -2.81
CA ALA A 56 -9.29 -8.96 -3.90
C ALA A 56 -8.12 -9.07 -4.90
N TYR A 57 -7.26 -8.05 -5.02
CA TYR A 57 -6.08 -8.08 -5.88
C TYR A 57 -4.81 -8.53 -5.13
N THR A 58 -4.85 -8.52 -3.81
CA THR A 58 -3.72 -8.91 -2.94
C THR A 58 -3.72 -10.41 -2.64
N ILE A 59 -4.89 -10.97 -2.31
CA ILE A 59 -5.02 -12.38 -1.89
C ILE A 59 -4.41 -13.37 -2.88
N PRO A 60 -4.70 -13.33 -4.20
CA PRO A 60 -4.16 -14.33 -5.15
C PRO A 60 -2.62 -14.38 -5.18
N LEU A 61 -1.96 -13.28 -4.79
CA LEU A 61 -0.49 -13.19 -4.75
C LEU A 61 0.08 -13.81 -3.47
N LEU A 62 -0.73 -13.95 -2.43
CA LEU A 62 -0.33 -14.45 -1.11
C LEU A 62 -0.75 -15.91 -0.86
N GLU A 63 -1.75 -16.44 -1.58
CA GLU A 63 -2.29 -17.79 -1.39
C GLU A 63 -1.22 -18.89 -1.46
N ALA A 64 -0.29 -18.77 -2.43
CA ALA A 64 0.80 -19.74 -2.61
C ALA A 64 1.91 -19.66 -1.55
N LEU A 65 1.84 -18.67 -0.63
CA LEU A 65 2.93 -18.42 0.34
C LEU A 65 2.78 -19.22 1.64
N GLU A 66 1.63 -19.90 1.84
CA GLU A 66 1.35 -20.68 3.05
C GLU A 66 1.56 -19.86 4.35
N LEU A 67 1.18 -18.59 4.32
CA LEU A 67 1.18 -17.73 5.49
C LEU A 67 0.03 -18.12 6.43
N ARG A 68 0.13 -17.73 7.69
CA ARG A 68 -0.93 -17.98 8.68
C ARG A 68 -2.22 -17.28 8.26
N ALA A 69 -3.36 -17.89 8.49
CA ALA A 69 -4.68 -17.34 8.16
C ALA A 69 -4.96 -15.98 8.83
N ASP A 70 -4.43 -15.82 10.06
CA ASP A 70 -4.53 -14.57 10.85
C ASP A 70 -3.51 -13.49 10.45
N THR A 71 -2.75 -13.67 9.35
CA THR A 71 -1.79 -12.67 8.85
C THR A 71 -2.49 -11.36 8.53
N PRO A 72 -2.14 -10.23 9.18
CA PRO A 72 -2.76 -8.94 8.90
C PRO A 72 -2.39 -8.41 7.51
N LEU A 73 -3.39 -7.92 6.81
CA LEU A 73 -3.26 -7.23 5.52
C LEU A 73 -3.76 -5.79 5.68
N ILE A 74 -2.87 -4.83 5.52
CA ILE A 74 -3.14 -3.41 5.43
C ILE A 74 -3.28 -3.10 3.93
N THR A 75 -4.50 -2.90 3.45
CA THR A 75 -4.81 -2.72 2.03
C THR A 75 -5.35 -1.32 1.74
N SER A 76 -5.42 -0.93 0.47
CA SER A 76 -5.86 0.40 0.05
C SER A 76 -5.13 1.53 0.81
N ASN A 77 -3.79 1.44 0.89
CA ASN A 77 -2.93 2.38 1.61
C ASN A 77 -3.34 2.63 3.08
N GLY A 78 -3.92 1.63 3.74
CA GLY A 78 -4.31 1.71 5.15
C GLY A 78 -5.80 1.92 5.39
N ALA A 79 -6.61 2.12 4.36
CA ALA A 79 -8.04 2.32 4.52
C ALA A 79 -8.79 1.06 5.00
N VAL A 80 -8.21 -0.13 4.79
CA VAL A 80 -8.78 -1.40 5.27
C VAL A 80 -7.70 -2.26 5.88
N ILE A 81 -7.98 -2.80 7.06
CA ILE A 81 -7.16 -3.81 7.73
C ILE A 81 -8.00 -5.08 7.88
N ARG A 82 -7.54 -6.18 7.30
CA ARG A 82 -8.16 -7.51 7.42
C ARG A 82 -7.10 -8.55 7.71
N THR A 83 -7.51 -9.73 8.16
CA THR A 83 -6.66 -10.91 8.14
C THR A 83 -6.67 -11.57 6.76
N LEU A 84 -5.71 -12.43 6.47
CA LEU A 84 -5.62 -13.16 5.20
C LEU A 84 -6.87 -14.02 4.93
N ASP A 85 -7.49 -14.57 5.98
CA ASP A 85 -8.77 -15.31 5.90
C ASP A 85 -10.02 -14.41 5.79
N GLY A 86 -9.83 -13.07 5.72
CA GLY A 86 -10.88 -12.11 5.42
C GLY A 86 -11.56 -11.47 6.62
N GLN A 87 -11.18 -11.79 7.87
CA GLN A 87 -11.76 -11.15 9.05
C GLN A 87 -11.43 -9.65 9.05
N LEU A 88 -12.46 -8.80 9.14
CA LEU A 88 -12.29 -7.35 9.23
C LEU A 88 -11.75 -6.96 10.60
N ILE A 89 -10.61 -6.24 10.62
CA ILE A 89 -10.02 -5.67 11.82
C ILE A 89 -10.41 -4.20 11.95
N ASP A 90 -10.27 -3.42 10.86
CA ASP A 90 -10.68 -2.02 10.80
C ASP A 90 -10.93 -1.57 9.36
N ARG A 91 -11.71 -0.48 9.20
CA ARG A 91 -12.03 0.12 7.92
C ARG A 91 -12.40 1.59 8.06
N CYS A 92 -11.81 2.42 7.23
CA CYS A 92 -12.09 3.84 7.14
C CYS A 92 -12.73 4.20 5.81
N HIS A 93 -13.72 5.10 5.83
CA HIS A 93 -14.41 5.58 4.64
C HIS A 93 -14.14 7.08 4.43
N MET A 94 -14.09 7.51 3.18
CA MET A 94 -14.09 8.91 2.80
C MET A 94 -15.53 9.39 2.69
N GLU A 95 -15.88 10.47 3.38
CA GLU A 95 -17.22 11.05 3.29
C GLU A 95 -17.62 11.32 1.83
N ALA A 96 -18.84 10.96 1.43
CA ALA A 96 -19.35 11.16 0.07
C ALA A 96 -19.24 12.61 -0.40
N ARG A 97 -19.41 13.60 0.51
CA ARG A 97 -19.23 15.02 0.19
C ARG A 97 -17.80 15.31 -0.25
N VAL A 98 -16.79 14.79 0.49
CA VAL A 98 -15.37 14.96 0.16
C VAL A 98 -15.06 14.26 -1.17
N ALA A 99 -15.55 13.02 -1.33
CA ALA A 99 -15.38 12.25 -2.57
C ALA A 99 -15.93 12.99 -3.80
N ARG A 100 -17.12 13.61 -3.71
CA ARG A 100 -17.69 14.44 -4.79
C ARG A 100 -16.82 15.66 -5.11
N GLY A 101 -16.35 16.37 -4.08
CA GLY A 101 -15.52 17.56 -4.25
C GLY A 101 -14.18 17.25 -4.92
N VAL A 102 -13.48 16.21 -4.44
CA VAL A 102 -12.19 15.81 -5.03
C VAL A 102 -12.38 15.22 -6.43
N CYS A 103 -13.50 14.55 -6.73
CA CYS A 103 -13.82 14.08 -8.07
C CYS A 103 -13.89 15.22 -9.07
N GLY A 104 -14.67 16.28 -8.78
CA GLY A 104 -14.80 17.44 -9.61
C GLY A 104 -13.47 18.17 -9.82
N LEU A 105 -12.68 18.32 -8.75
CA LEU A 105 -11.36 18.97 -8.80
C LEU A 105 -10.34 18.20 -9.64
N LEU A 106 -10.31 16.87 -9.55
CA LEU A 106 -9.25 16.06 -10.15
C LEU A 106 -9.58 15.51 -11.54
N ARG A 107 -10.85 15.53 -11.95
CA ARG A 107 -11.29 15.13 -13.31
C ARG A 107 -10.46 15.74 -14.46
N PRO A 108 -10.01 17.01 -14.41
CA PRO A 108 -9.15 17.57 -15.45
C PRO A 108 -7.75 16.94 -15.55
N PHE A 109 -7.31 16.23 -14.52
CA PHE A 109 -5.97 15.61 -14.45
C PHE A 109 -5.95 14.17 -14.94
N GLY A 110 -7.09 13.49 -14.96
CA GLY A 110 -7.22 12.10 -15.42
C GLY A 110 -8.51 11.45 -14.96
N ALA A 111 -8.70 10.20 -15.35
CA ALA A 111 -9.84 9.42 -14.89
C ALA A 111 -9.75 9.22 -13.38
N VAL A 112 -10.78 9.63 -12.67
CA VAL A 112 -10.93 9.36 -11.24
C VAL A 112 -11.58 7.99 -11.07
N VAL A 113 -11.00 7.17 -10.21
CA VAL A 113 -11.52 5.85 -9.84
C VAL A 113 -11.81 5.86 -8.34
N PHE A 114 -13.01 5.49 -7.93
CA PHE A 114 -13.30 5.21 -6.53
C PHE A 114 -13.23 3.72 -6.25
N THR A 115 -12.67 3.39 -5.10
CA THR A 115 -12.64 2.03 -4.55
C THR A 115 -13.61 1.95 -3.37
N PHE A 116 -14.44 0.92 -3.38
CA PHE A 116 -15.37 0.59 -2.30
C PHE A 116 -15.01 -0.76 -1.70
N ASP A 117 -15.16 -0.89 -0.38
CA ASP A 117 -15.01 -2.18 0.30
C ASP A 117 -16.36 -2.90 0.35
N ARG A 118 -16.72 -3.55 -0.75
CA ARG A 118 -18.01 -4.26 -0.95
C ARG A 118 -17.78 -5.64 -1.57
N PRO A 119 -17.29 -6.62 -0.79
CA PRO A 119 -17.00 -7.97 -1.30
C PRO A 119 -18.17 -8.59 -2.06
N GLY A 120 -17.89 -9.25 -3.18
CA GLY A 120 -18.91 -9.88 -4.03
C GLY A 120 -19.61 -8.95 -5.02
N ARG A 121 -19.27 -7.66 -5.04
CA ARG A 121 -19.75 -6.66 -6.02
C ARG A 121 -18.56 -6.00 -6.72
N ALA A 122 -18.81 -5.20 -7.77
CA ALA A 122 -17.77 -4.38 -8.37
C ALA A 122 -17.22 -3.38 -7.33
N GLU A 123 -15.94 -3.48 -7.00
CA GLU A 123 -15.28 -2.65 -5.98
C GLU A 123 -14.74 -1.35 -6.54
N LEU A 124 -14.47 -1.29 -7.86
CA LEU A 124 -13.93 -0.14 -8.55
C LEU A 124 -15.03 0.54 -9.35
N VAL A 125 -15.16 1.85 -9.22
CA VAL A 125 -16.12 2.64 -9.98
C VAL A 125 -15.40 3.79 -10.65
N LEU A 126 -15.65 3.97 -11.96
CA LEU A 126 -15.10 5.06 -12.75
C LEU A 126 -16.13 5.53 -13.80
N GLU A 127 -15.89 6.70 -14.40
CA GLU A 127 -16.82 7.31 -15.34
C GLU A 127 -16.63 6.81 -16.77
N ASP A 128 -15.40 6.58 -17.19
CA ASP A 128 -15.06 6.21 -18.55
C ASP A 128 -13.75 5.40 -18.58
N LEU A 129 -13.82 4.20 -19.15
CA LEU A 129 -12.66 3.32 -19.30
C LEU A 129 -11.65 3.85 -20.33
N GLU A 130 -12.11 4.59 -21.34
CA GLU A 130 -11.25 5.12 -22.40
C GLU A 130 -10.42 6.31 -21.89
N GLN A 131 -10.89 7.01 -20.85
CA GLN A 131 -10.16 8.08 -20.19
C GLN A 131 -9.08 7.55 -19.22
N ALA A 132 -9.14 6.27 -18.88
CA ALA A 132 -8.09 5.66 -18.08
C ALA A 132 -6.75 5.77 -18.82
N HIS A 133 -5.72 6.25 -18.13
CA HIS A 133 -4.42 6.50 -18.74
C HIS A 133 -3.87 5.23 -19.39
N GLY A 134 -3.47 5.30 -20.67
CA GLY A 134 -3.02 4.14 -21.45
C GLY A 134 -1.90 3.31 -20.79
N ARG A 135 -1.11 3.93 -19.90
CA ARG A 135 -0.03 3.26 -19.16
C ARG A 135 -0.54 2.34 -18.03
N ILE A 136 -1.83 2.42 -17.67
CA ILE A 136 -2.48 1.51 -16.73
C ILE A 136 -3.44 0.54 -17.44
N ALA A 137 -3.38 0.43 -18.75
CA ALA A 137 -4.29 -0.42 -19.54
C ALA A 137 -4.28 -1.89 -19.03
N LEU A 138 -3.10 -2.43 -18.71
CA LEU A 138 -2.98 -3.78 -18.14
C LEU A 138 -3.65 -3.89 -16.76
N TRP A 139 -3.56 -2.84 -15.95
CA TRP A 139 -4.26 -2.79 -14.66
C TRP A 139 -5.78 -2.76 -14.87
N VAL A 140 -6.27 -1.95 -15.81
CA VAL A 140 -7.69 -1.89 -16.16
C VAL A 140 -8.19 -3.26 -16.62
N GLU A 141 -7.46 -3.92 -17.51
CA GLU A 141 -7.83 -5.24 -18.02
C GLU A 141 -7.85 -6.29 -16.90
N SER A 142 -6.81 -6.32 -16.07
CA SER A 142 -6.72 -7.24 -14.92
C SER A 142 -7.85 -7.04 -13.89
N ASN A 143 -8.42 -5.83 -13.82
CA ASN A 143 -9.49 -5.49 -12.88
C ASN A 143 -10.87 -5.43 -13.54
N ARG A 144 -11.00 -5.73 -14.84
CA ARG A 144 -12.23 -5.53 -15.64
C ARG A 144 -13.51 -6.05 -14.97
N LYS A 145 -13.44 -7.23 -14.36
CA LYS A 145 -14.57 -7.87 -13.66
C LYS A 145 -14.99 -7.16 -12.37
N SER A 146 -14.11 -6.32 -11.83
CA SER A 146 -14.32 -5.57 -10.59
C SER A 146 -14.66 -4.10 -10.85
N ILE A 147 -14.78 -3.69 -12.13
CA ILE A 147 -15.06 -2.31 -12.53
C ILE A 147 -16.52 -2.16 -12.90
N GLU A 148 -17.16 -1.17 -12.29
CA GLU A 148 -18.48 -0.64 -12.68
C GLU A 148 -18.28 0.74 -13.32
N VAL A 149 -18.97 1.01 -14.43
CA VAL A 149 -18.94 2.32 -15.08
C VAL A 149 -20.22 3.08 -14.70
N VAL A 150 -20.04 4.26 -14.08
CA VAL A 150 -21.15 5.12 -13.64
C VAL A 150 -20.90 6.55 -14.13
N LYS A 151 -21.86 7.11 -14.87
CA LYS A 151 -21.75 8.45 -15.46
C LYS A 151 -22.96 9.33 -15.13
N PRO A 152 -22.78 10.52 -14.54
CA PRO A 152 -21.52 11.01 -13.95
C PRO A 152 -21.10 10.18 -12.73
N LEU A 153 -19.80 10.18 -12.43
CA LEU A 153 -19.21 9.35 -11.37
C LEU A 153 -19.81 9.64 -9.98
N GLU A 154 -20.26 10.86 -9.75
CA GLU A 154 -20.91 11.29 -8.51
C GLU A 154 -22.19 10.48 -8.17
N LEU A 155 -22.83 9.87 -9.16
CA LEU A 155 -24.00 9.00 -8.95
C LEU A 155 -23.66 7.68 -8.23
N ALA A 156 -22.37 7.31 -8.20
CA ALA A 156 -21.90 6.16 -7.43
C ALA A 156 -21.78 6.48 -5.93
N LEU A 157 -21.73 7.77 -5.56
CA LEU A 157 -21.56 8.24 -4.19
C LEU A 157 -22.93 8.43 -3.53
N LYS A 158 -23.63 7.32 -3.28
CA LYS A 158 -24.94 7.29 -2.61
C LYS A 158 -24.76 7.37 -1.10
N ASP A 159 -25.77 7.86 -0.40
CA ASP A 159 -25.76 7.87 1.06
C ASP A 159 -25.67 6.44 1.61
N GLY A 160 -24.71 6.23 2.51
CA GLY A 160 -24.44 4.93 3.14
C GLY A 160 -23.49 4.01 2.36
N GLU A 161 -23.02 4.41 1.18
CA GLU A 161 -21.97 3.69 0.43
C GLU A 161 -20.78 4.63 0.16
N ASP A 162 -20.04 4.97 1.21
CA ASP A 162 -18.86 5.82 1.09
C ASP A 162 -17.65 5.03 0.56
N PRO A 163 -16.84 5.60 -0.36
CA PRO A 163 -15.64 4.94 -0.84
C PRO A 163 -14.56 4.88 0.24
N ILE A 164 -13.69 3.88 0.16
CA ILE A 164 -12.51 3.77 1.03
C ILE A 164 -11.29 4.49 0.46
N GLN A 165 -11.28 4.73 -0.86
CA GLN A 165 -10.15 5.34 -1.58
C GLN A 165 -10.66 5.96 -2.88
N GLY A 166 -10.08 7.11 -3.26
CA GLY A 166 -10.10 7.63 -4.61
C GLY A 166 -8.72 7.48 -5.25
N MET A 167 -8.64 7.39 -6.57
CA MET A 167 -7.38 7.29 -7.29
C MET A 167 -7.47 8.11 -8.60
N VAL A 168 -6.40 8.81 -8.92
CA VAL A 168 -6.18 9.36 -10.26
C VAL A 168 -4.77 9.01 -10.72
N THR A 169 -4.60 8.72 -12.01
CA THR A 169 -3.32 8.27 -12.57
C THR A 169 -2.92 9.11 -13.78
N GLY A 170 -1.62 9.29 -13.96
CA GLY A 170 -1.09 10.04 -15.09
C GLY A 170 0.44 10.06 -15.13
N TYR A 171 0.99 10.98 -15.92
CA TYR A 171 2.42 11.27 -15.91
C TYR A 171 2.86 11.82 -14.55
N VAL A 172 4.10 11.56 -14.15
CA VAL A 172 4.65 12.02 -12.86
C VAL A 172 4.48 13.53 -12.68
N SER A 173 4.79 14.34 -13.71
CA SER A 173 4.61 15.79 -13.66
C SER A 173 3.15 16.20 -13.45
N ARG A 174 2.22 15.55 -14.18
CA ARG A 174 0.80 15.84 -14.13
C ARG A 174 0.18 15.51 -12.77
N MET A 175 0.64 14.43 -12.15
CA MET A 175 0.17 14.04 -10.80
C MET A 175 0.73 14.95 -9.71
N LYS A 176 1.91 15.54 -9.90
CA LYS A 176 2.43 16.61 -9.03
C LYS A 176 1.56 17.88 -9.10
N GLU A 177 1.13 18.27 -10.29
CA GLU A 177 0.19 19.40 -10.47
C GLU A 177 -1.15 19.09 -9.79
N ALA A 178 -1.69 17.87 -9.97
CA ALA A 178 -2.93 17.44 -9.33
C ALA A 178 -2.84 17.48 -7.80
N GLU A 179 -1.73 17.01 -7.23
CA GLU A 179 -1.46 17.07 -5.79
C GLU A 179 -1.40 18.52 -5.29
N GLN A 180 -0.75 19.43 -6.03
CA GLN A 180 -0.68 20.84 -5.68
C GLN A 180 -2.06 21.50 -5.75
N ALA A 181 -2.85 21.21 -6.80
CA ALA A 181 -4.21 21.69 -6.93
C ALA A 181 -5.10 21.23 -5.76
N LEU A 182 -4.98 19.96 -5.36
CA LEU A 182 -5.70 19.44 -4.21
C LEU A 182 -5.31 20.18 -2.93
N LYS A 183 -4.02 20.30 -2.64
CA LYS A 183 -3.50 20.99 -1.45
C LYS A 183 -3.93 22.46 -1.37
N ALA A 184 -4.07 23.14 -2.51
CA ALA A 184 -4.53 24.54 -2.58
C ALA A 184 -6.06 24.71 -2.52
N SER A 185 -6.82 23.62 -2.61
CA SER A 185 -8.28 23.64 -2.59
C SER A 185 -8.86 23.54 -1.18
N GLU A 186 -10.18 23.78 -1.05
CA GLU A 186 -10.92 23.53 0.19
C GLU A 186 -10.89 22.05 0.65
N TRP A 187 -10.62 21.11 -0.25
CA TRP A 187 -10.56 19.69 0.01
C TRP A 187 -9.21 19.22 0.55
N GLY A 188 -8.15 20.04 0.43
CA GLY A 188 -6.79 19.67 0.83
C GLY A 188 -6.63 19.30 2.31
N SER A 189 -7.51 19.83 3.17
CA SER A 189 -7.56 19.48 4.60
C SER A 189 -8.62 18.45 4.96
N SER A 190 -9.39 17.94 3.98
CA SER A 190 -10.51 17.03 4.20
C SER A 190 -10.21 15.57 3.84
N CYS A 191 -9.09 15.32 3.18
CA CYS A 191 -8.62 13.97 2.85
C CYS A 191 -7.10 13.90 2.95
N ALA A 192 -6.58 12.69 3.14
CA ALA A 192 -5.16 12.40 2.97
C ALA A 192 -4.86 12.16 1.49
N CYS A 193 -3.66 12.55 1.07
CA CYS A 193 -3.21 12.39 -0.32
C CYS A 193 -1.85 11.71 -0.31
N VAL A 194 -1.76 10.58 -0.99
CA VAL A 194 -0.56 9.75 -1.03
C VAL A 194 -0.15 9.52 -2.47
N ARG A 195 1.12 9.71 -2.78
CA ARG A 195 1.64 9.54 -4.14
C ARG A 195 2.54 8.32 -4.23
N THR A 196 2.27 7.48 -5.24
CA THR A 196 3.12 6.38 -5.65
C THR A 196 3.72 6.70 -7.01
N GLU A 197 5.03 6.62 -7.16
CA GLU A 197 5.73 6.92 -8.42
C GLU A 197 6.41 5.68 -8.99
N TYR A 198 6.32 5.53 -10.32
CA TYR A 198 7.03 4.54 -11.11
C TYR A 198 7.85 5.27 -12.19
N PRO A 199 9.01 5.87 -11.83
CA PRO A 199 9.76 6.77 -12.72
C PRO A 199 10.18 6.12 -14.04
N ALA A 200 10.56 4.83 -14.02
CA ALA A 200 10.97 4.08 -15.22
C ALA A 200 9.84 3.98 -16.27
N ARG A 201 8.58 4.13 -15.86
CA ARG A 201 7.40 4.11 -16.74
C ARG A 201 6.82 5.51 -16.95
N ASP A 202 7.35 6.53 -16.26
CA ASP A 202 6.75 7.86 -16.16
C ASP A 202 5.26 7.79 -15.79
N VAL A 203 4.95 6.99 -14.78
CA VAL A 203 3.60 6.82 -14.22
C VAL A 203 3.61 7.24 -12.76
N SER A 204 2.61 7.98 -12.36
CA SER A 204 2.32 8.24 -10.96
C SER A 204 0.84 8.00 -10.67
N ILE A 205 0.59 7.51 -9.47
CA ILE A 205 -0.73 7.32 -8.90
C ILE A 205 -0.86 8.32 -7.75
N LEU A 206 -1.94 9.06 -7.74
CA LEU A 206 -2.35 9.92 -6.64
C LEU A 206 -3.55 9.28 -5.97
N ASP A 207 -3.33 8.72 -4.78
CA ASP A 207 -4.36 8.11 -3.97
C ASP A 207 -4.93 9.12 -2.98
N LEU A 208 -6.25 9.14 -2.87
CA LEU A 208 -7.02 9.96 -1.96
C LEU A 208 -7.63 9.03 -0.91
N LEU A 209 -7.35 9.31 0.34
CA LEU A 209 -7.75 8.48 1.46
C LEU A 209 -8.59 9.31 2.45
N PRO A 210 -9.35 8.67 3.33
CA PRO A 210 -9.96 9.35 4.46
C PRO A 210 -8.91 10.16 5.25
N LEU A 211 -9.31 11.28 5.82
CA LEU A 211 -8.39 12.15 6.56
C LEU A 211 -7.64 11.39 7.65
N GLY A 212 -6.33 11.54 7.69
CA GLY A 212 -5.44 10.91 8.67
C GLY A 212 -5.13 9.43 8.38
N VAL A 213 -5.72 8.84 7.35
CA VAL A 213 -5.47 7.44 6.97
C VAL A 213 -4.23 7.35 6.09
N SER A 214 -3.40 6.35 6.37
CA SER A 214 -2.18 6.01 5.64
C SER A 214 -1.67 4.62 6.06
N LYS A 215 -0.68 4.07 5.39
CA LYS A 215 -0.03 2.83 5.84
C LYS A 215 0.54 2.96 7.24
N GLY A 216 1.08 4.13 7.61
CA GLY A 216 1.64 4.39 8.93
C GLY A 216 0.57 4.48 10.01
N TRP A 217 -0.55 5.15 9.72
CA TRP A 217 -1.70 5.16 10.62
C TRP A 217 -2.22 3.74 10.88
N ALA A 218 -2.42 2.96 9.84
CA ALA A 218 -2.91 1.59 9.93
C ALA A 218 -1.93 0.66 10.68
N LEU A 219 -0.63 0.82 10.45
CA LEU A 219 0.40 0.09 11.19
C LEU A 219 0.39 0.44 12.68
N LYS A 220 0.24 1.72 13.01
CA LYS A 220 0.14 2.19 14.40
C LYS A 220 -1.09 1.62 15.10
N ASP A 221 -2.25 1.63 14.44
CA ASP A 221 -3.48 1.06 14.98
C ASP A 221 -3.34 -0.45 15.21
N LEU A 222 -2.84 -1.19 14.20
CA LEU A 222 -2.57 -2.62 14.28
C LEU A 222 -1.61 -2.97 15.43
N ALA A 223 -0.51 -2.23 15.56
CA ALA A 223 0.45 -2.42 16.65
C ALA A 223 -0.19 -2.22 18.03
N GLY A 224 -1.03 -1.19 18.18
CA GLY A 224 -1.79 -0.93 19.40
C GLY A 224 -2.73 -2.10 19.76
N ARG A 225 -3.47 -2.63 18.80
CA ARG A 225 -4.36 -3.79 18.99
C ARG A 225 -3.60 -5.07 19.37
N LEU A 226 -2.37 -5.23 18.86
CA LEU A 226 -1.50 -6.38 19.17
C LEU A 226 -0.68 -6.18 20.46
N GLY A 227 -0.76 -5.05 21.13
CA GLY A 227 0.08 -4.72 22.28
C GLY A 227 1.59 -4.73 21.95
N VAL A 228 1.93 -4.23 20.75
CA VAL A 228 3.31 -4.13 20.26
C VAL A 228 3.72 -2.67 20.26
N SER A 229 4.83 -2.34 20.89
CA SER A 229 5.34 -0.97 20.93
C SER A 229 5.98 -0.56 19.61
N ARG A 230 6.09 0.76 19.39
CA ARG A 230 6.84 1.32 18.25
C ARG A 230 8.25 0.73 18.13
N GLY A 231 8.97 0.60 19.26
CA GLY A 231 10.33 0.07 19.30
C GLY A 231 10.47 -1.38 18.86
N GLU A 232 9.41 -2.19 19.03
CA GLU A 232 9.32 -3.59 18.63
C GLU A 232 8.74 -3.76 17.21
N THR A 233 8.46 -2.65 16.52
CA THR A 233 7.89 -2.64 15.16
C THR A 233 8.94 -2.27 14.13
N MET A 234 8.99 -3.04 13.06
CA MET A 234 9.79 -2.78 11.85
C MET A 234 8.87 -2.47 10.68
N ALA A 235 9.29 -1.55 9.79
CA ALA A 235 8.64 -1.32 8.50
C ALA A 235 9.66 -1.45 7.37
N ILE A 236 9.24 -2.05 6.25
CA ILE A 236 10.07 -2.25 5.04
C ILE A 236 9.28 -1.74 3.85
N GLY A 237 9.86 -0.83 3.04
CA GLY A 237 9.20 -0.23 1.88
C GLY A 237 10.18 0.40 0.90
N ASP A 238 9.69 0.81 -0.28
CA ASP A 238 10.52 1.37 -1.36
C ASP A 238 9.97 2.65 -1.99
N ASN A 239 8.77 3.09 -1.62
CA ASN A 239 8.10 4.19 -2.31
C ASN A 239 7.55 5.27 -1.35
N TRP A 240 7.04 6.37 -1.93
CA TRP A 240 6.57 7.53 -1.17
C TRP A 240 5.36 7.24 -0.29
N ASN A 241 4.52 6.28 -0.68
CA ASN A 241 3.38 5.83 0.12
C ASN A 241 3.78 4.97 1.34
N ASP A 242 5.07 4.67 1.50
CA ASP A 242 5.60 3.93 2.64
C ASP A 242 6.21 4.84 3.70
N VAL A 243 6.46 6.12 3.35
CA VAL A 243 7.24 7.05 4.18
C VAL A 243 6.70 7.15 5.59
N ASP A 244 5.39 7.29 5.76
CA ASP A 244 4.78 7.45 7.06
C ASP A 244 4.82 6.17 7.92
N MET A 245 4.74 4.97 7.34
CA MET A 245 4.97 3.75 8.11
C MET A 245 6.45 3.57 8.47
N LEU A 246 7.37 3.99 7.59
CA LEU A 246 8.80 3.99 7.87
C LEU A 246 9.15 4.99 8.98
N GLU A 247 8.60 6.21 8.95
CA GLU A 247 8.78 7.23 10.00
C GLU A 247 8.21 6.79 11.34
N TRP A 248 7.06 6.11 11.32
CA TRP A 248 6.43 5.67 12.56
C TRP A 248 7.14 4.46 13.18
N ALA A 249 7.63 3.51 12.42
CA ALA A 249 8.27 2.30 12.95
C ALA A 249 9.53 2.62 13.76
N GLY A 250 9.84 1.80 14.77
CA GLY A 250 11.07 1.90 15.54
C GLY A 250 12.30 1.45 14.76
N GLN A 251 12.11 0.59 13.75
CA GLN A 251 13.13 0.17 12.81
C GLN A 251 12.62 0.31 11.38
N ALA A 252 13.06 1.35 10.69
CA ALA A 252 12.74 1.58 9.29
C ALA A 252 13.80 0.99 8.38
N VAL A 253 13.35 0.35 7.29
CA VAL A 253 14.22 -0.25 6.27
C VAL A 253 13.72 0.16 4.89
N VAL A 254 14.56 0.87 4.14
CA VAL A 254 14.30 1.26 2.75
C VAL A 254 14.99 0.29 1.81
N MET A 255 14.28 -0.16 0.77
CA MET A 255 14.82 -1.07 -0.23
C MET A 255 15.86 -0.40 -1.12
N GLY A 256 16.83 -1.19 -1.62
CA GLY A 256 17.92 -0.70 -2.47
C GLY A 256 17.46 -0.17 -3.84
N ASN A 257 16.31 -0.62 -4.33
CA ASN A 257 15.66 -0.16 -5.57
C ASN A 257 14.80 1.10 -5.39
N ALA A 258 14.62 1.61 -4.19
CA ALA A 258 13.87 2.85 -3.94
C ALA A 258 14.48 4.04 -4.71
N ALA A 259 13.66 5.05 -4.99
CA ALA A 259 14.12 6.27 -5.64
C ALA A 259 15.31 6.90 -4.88
N ARG A 260 16.23 7.54 -5.63
CA ARG A 260 17.45 8.13 -5.05
C ARG A 260 17.12 9.12 -3.93
N GLU A 261 16.08 9.92 -4.11
CA GLU A 261 15.61 10.92 -3.16
C GLU A 261 15.16 10.26 -1.86
N LEU A 262 14.40 9.18 -1.93
CA LEU A 262 13.96 8.42 -0.76
C LEU A 262 15.13 7.75 -0.05
N ARG A 263 16.09 7.18 -0.79
CA ARG A 263 17.33 6.61 -0.20
C ARG A 263 18.19 7.68 0.46
N THR A 264 18.22 8.90 -0.08
CA THR A 264 18.93 10.03 0.54
C THR A 264 18.25 10.47 1.83
N MET A 265 16.92 10.59 1.83
CA MET A 265 16.12 10.85 3.03
C MET A 265 16.36 9.77 4.09
N ALA A 266 16.36 8.50 3.72
CA ALA A 266 16.64 7.38 4.60
C ALA A 266 18.01 7.51 5.32
N LYS A 267 19.05 7.88 4.58
CA LYS A 267 20.39 8.13 5.17
C LYS A 267 20.36 9.26 6.18
N THR A 268 19.69 10.37 5.86
CA THR A 268 19.57 11.54 6.74
C THR A 268 18.82 11.19 8.05
N LEU A 269 17.79 10.34 7.95
CA LEU A 269 16.98 9.92 9.09
C LEU A 269 17.56 8.70 9.85
N GLY A 270 18.70 8.16 9.39
CA GLY A 270 19.33 6.99 10.00
C GLY A 270 18.59 5.68 9.78
N TRP A 271 17.74 5.60 8.76
CA TRP A 271 17.05 4.37 8.38
C TRP A 271 18.03 3.37 7.76
N LYS A 272 17.75 2.09 7.93
CA LYS A 272 18.54 1.04 7.29
C LYS A 272 18.23 0.95 5.81
N GLN A 273 19.20 0.53 5.02
CA GLN A 273 19.00 0.17 3.61
C GLN A 273 19.18 -1.33 3.45
N ALA A 274 18.21 -1.98 2.81
CA ALA A 274 18.27 -3.37 2.37
C ALA A 274 18.89 -3.46 0.96
N PRO A 275 19.30 -4.65 0.49
CA PRO A 275 19.46 -4.93 -0.93
C PRO A 275 18.15 -4.62 -1.70
N SER A 276 18.21 -4.64 -3.02
CA SER A 276 17.02 -4.45 -3.87
C SER A 276 16.02 -5.62 -3.70
N ASN A 277 14.79 -5.41 -4.16
CA ASN A 277 13.78 -6.47 -4.21
C ASN A 277 14.21 -7.63 -5.12
N ASP A 278 14.95 -7.37 -6.21
CA ASP A 278 15.49 -8.39 -7.11
C ASP A 278 16.66 -9.18 -6.49
N GLU A 279 17.21 -8.70 -5.38
CA GLU A 279 18.28 -9.35 -4.60
C GLU A 279 17.77 -9.95 -3.28
N ASP A 280 16.47 -10.23 -3.19
CA ASP A 280 15.81 -10.77 -1.99
C ASP A 280 16.01 -9.92 -0.72
N GLY A 281 16.00 -8.60 -0.88
CA GLY A 281 16.30 -7.67 0.21
C GLY A 281 15.43 -7.87 1.46
N VAL A 282 14.15 -8.23 1.30
CA VAL A 282 13.26 -8.54 2.42
C VAL A 282 13.73 -9.78 3.18
N ALA A 283 14.13 -10.84 2.46
CA ALA A 283 14.63 -12.05 3.11
C ALA A 283 15.89 -11.77 3.94
N VAL A 284 16.84 -10.99 3.40
CA VAL A 284 18.05 -10.58 4.13
C VAL A 284 17.71 -9.89 5.45
N VAL A 285 16.71 -8.99 5.43
CA VAL A 285 16.27 -8.24 6.62
C VAL A 285 15.62 -9.17 7.64
N LEU A 286 14.67 -10.03 7.19
CA LEU A 286 13.93 -10.94 8.07
C LEU A 286 14.83 -12.01 8.67
N GLU A 287 15.71 -12.63 7.89
CA GLU A 287 16.71 -13.61 8.36
C GLU A 287 17.58 -13.01 9.48
N SER A 288 18.01 -11.74 9.32
CA SER A 288 18.75 -11.02 10.36
C SER A 288 17.92 -10.74 11.60
N ALA A 289 16.62 -10.41 11.45
CA ALA A 289 15.71 -10.17 12.58
C ALA A 289 15.46 -11.47 13.38
N VAL A 290 15.18 -12.58 12.69
CA VAL A 290 15.00 -13.90 13.32
C VAL A 290 16.25 -14.35 14.05
N LYS A 291 17.43 -14.19 13.43
CA LYS A 291 18.71 -14.55 14.08
C LYS A 291 18.93 -13.77 15.39
N ARG A 292 18.64 -12.46 15.39
CA ARG A 292 18.75 -11.64 16.62
C ARG A 292 17.76 -12.06 17.70
N LEU A 293 16.51 -12.38 17.31
CA LEU A 293 15.48 -12.84 18.23
C LEU A 293 15.89 -14.15 18.91
N ASN A 294 16.41 -15.11 18.15
CA ASN A 294 16.87 -16.40 18.67
C ASN A 294 18.11 -16.27 19.57
N ALA A 295 19.06 -15.38 19.23
CA ALA A 295 20.23 -15.11 20.05
C ALA A 295 19.89 -14.44 21.40
N GLY A 296 18.79 -13.70 21.49
CA GLY A 296 18.32 -13.10 22.75
C GLY A 296 17.52 -14.06 23.64
N ARG A 297 17.16 -15.24 23.12
CA ARG A 297 16.45 -16.31 23.86
C ARG A 297 17.38 -17.41 24.37
N ALA A 298 18.60 -17.48 23.85
CA ALA A 298 19.66 -18.39 24.29
C ALA A 298 20.48 -17.75 25.42
#